data_e15aab891b88dc32d80ca217581783a6
#
_entry.id   e15aab891b88dc32d80ca217581783a6
#
_cell.length_a   1.000
_cell.length_b   1.000
_cell.length_c   1.000
_cell.angle_alpha   90.00
_cell.angle_beta   90.00
_cell.angle_gamma   90.00
#
_symmetry.space_group_name_H-M   'P 1'
#
loop_
_entity.id
_entity.type
_entity.pdbx_description
1 polymer ?
#
loop_
_entity_poly.entity_id
_entity_poly.type
_entity_poly.pdbx_seq_one_letter_code
_entity_poly.pdbx_strand_id
1 'polypeptide(L)'
;VKRILAIDPGMSGGLAHFAGNRVTLEPMPTTDRDIRDVLVNFLSQSDVCYIEKVGGYIGGKGAPGSAMFQFGRNVGFLHGLIASMNTRCIEVTPQRWQKTLGAGTSKTHGTRWKGHLKGLAQQRQPSLHITLKTADAVLLLEHALIAEGVK
;
A
#
# COMPACT_ATOMS: atom_id res chain seq x y z
N VAL A 1 8.09 -19.06 6.65
CA VAL A 1 8.25 -17.63 6.25
C VAL A 1 6.90 -16.95 6.33
N LYS A 2 6.82 -15.79 6.97
CA LYS A 2 5.58 -15.01 7.08
C LYS A 2 5.08 -14.58 5.71
N ARG A 3 3.77 -14.63 5.53
CA ARG A 3 3.06 -14.14 4.35
C ARG A 3 2.46 -12.78 4.71
N ILE A 4 2.75 -11.78 3.92
CA ILE A 4 2.46 -10.38 4.24
C ILE A 4 1.73 -9.72 3.07
N LEU A 5 0.61 -9.04 3.37
CA LEU A 5 -0.07 -8.18 2.43
C LEU A 5 0.19 -6.72 2.82
N ALA A 6 0.58 -5.89 1.86
CA ALA A 6 0.69 -4.44 2.01
C ALA A 6 -0.31 -3.76 1.08
N ILE A 7 -1.04 -2.77 1.60
CA ILE A 7 -2.12 -2.06 0.90
C ILE A 7 -1.85 -0.56 0.94
N ASP A 8 -1.71 0.03 -0.25
CA ASP A 8 -1.79 1.47 -0.46
C ASP A 8 -3.21 1.81 -0.91
N PRO A 9 -4.05 2.45 -0.05
CA PRO A 9 -5.45 2.72 -0.36
C PRO A 9 -5.63 3.75 -1.48
N GLY A 10 -6.83 3.75 -2.04
CA GLY A 10 -7.26 4.70 -3.07
C GLY A 10 -7.22 4.11 -4.48
N MET A 11 -7.94 4.74 -5.40
CA MET A 11 -8.03 4.27 -6.79
C MET A 11 -6.70 4.38 -7.55
N SER A 12 -5.77 5.21 -7.06
CA SER A 12 -4.40 5.33 -7.57
C SER A 12 -3.39 4.49 -6.80
N GLY A 13 -3.84 3.75 -5.80
CA GLY A 13 -3.03 2.86 -4.98
C GLY A 13 -2.90 1.46 -5.54
N GLY A 14 -2.43 0.54 -4.71
CA GLY A 14 -2.20 -0.84 -5.09
C GLY A 14 -1.95 -1.77 -3.92
N LEU A 15 -1.71 -3.02 -4.25
CA LEU A 15 -1.45 -4.09 -3.31
C LEU A 15 -0.13 -4.78 -3.64
N ALA A 16 0.61 -5.17 -2.61
CA ALA A 16 1.82 -5.98 -2.71
C ALA A 16 1.72 -7.15 -1.74
N HIS A 17 1.75 -8.37 -2.25
CA HIS A 17 1.63 -9.59 -1.46
C HIS A 17 2.92 -10.40 -1.52
N PHE A 18 3.47 -10.69 -0.35
CA PHE A 18 4.66 -11.54 -0.19
C PHE A 18 4.26 -12.91 0.37
N ALA A 19 4.57 -13.95 -0.39
CA ALA A 19 4.41 -15.33 0.03
C ALA A 19 5.43 -16.23 -0.68
N GLY A 20 6.00 -17.19 0.03
CA GLY A 20 6.94 -18.15 -0.55
C GLY A 20 8.16 -17.51 -1.24
N ASN A 21 8.70 -16.45 -0.68
CA ASN A 21 9.79 -15.63 -1.23
C ASN A 21 9.46 -14.94 -2.58
N ARG A 22 8.18 -14.83 -2.91
CA ARG A 22 7.68 -14.17 -4.12
C ARG A 22 6.85 -12.95 -3.74
N VAL A 23 6.98 -11.88 -4.50
CA VAL A 23 6.10 -10.70 -4.42
C VAL A 23 5.18 -10.68 -5.63
N THR A 24 3.89 -10.53 -5.37
CA THR A 24 2.85 -10.31 -6.39
C THR A 24 2.30 -8.90 -6.22
N LEU A 25 2.17 -8.16 -7.31
CA LEU A 25 1.67 -6.79 -7.32
C LEU A 25 0.34 -6.71 -8.07
N GLU A 26 -0.59 -5.92 -7.51
CA GLU A 26 -1.85 -5.59 -8.17
C GLU A 26 -2.13 -4.09 -8.00
N PRO A 27 -2.39 -3.33 -9.07
CA PRO A 27 -2.95 -2.00 -8.93
C PRO A 27 -4.35 -2.13 -8.29
N MET A 28 -4.79 -1.09 -7.57
CA MET A 28 -6.13 -1.10 -6.97
C MET A 28 -7.18 -1.33 -8.08
N PRO A 29 -7.98 -2.40 -7.99
CA PRO A 29 -9.04 -2.63 -8.96
C PRO A 29 -10.10 -1.51 -8.94
N THR A 30 -10.87 -1.40 -10.02
CA THR A 30 -11.79 -0.28 -10.21
C THR A 30 -13.22 -0.54 -9.73
N THR A 31 -13.61 -1.81 -9.55
CA THR A 31 -14.94 -2.17 -9.06
C THR A 31 -14.87 -2.79 -7.66
N ASP A 32 -15.91 -2.61 -6.87
CA ASP A 32 -16.01 -3.20 -5.53
C ASP A 32 -15.86 -4.73 -5.56
N ARG A 33 -16.45 -5.36 -6.58
CA ARG A 33 -16.34 -6.82 -6.77
C ARG A 33 -14.90 -7.25 -6.99
N ASP A 34 -14.18 -6.57 -7.88
CA ASP A 34 -12.80 -6.92 -8.19
C ASP A 34 -11.86 -6.62 -7.00
N ILE A 35 -12.09 -5.51 -6.29
CA ILE A 35 -11.37 -5.22 -5.03
C ILE A 35 -11.59 -6.35 -4.03
N ARG A 36 -12.85 -6.74 -3.82
CA ARG A 36 -13.19 -7.83 -2.90
C ARG A 36 -12.47 -9.12 -3.30
N ASP A 37 -12.54 -9.51 -4.56
CA ASP A 37 -12.01 -10.79 -5.02
C ASP A 37 -10.50 -10.86 -4.86
N VAL A 38 -9.78 -9.81 -5.24
CA VAL A 38 -8.32 -9.72 -5.07
C VAL A 38 -7.95 -9.65 -3.59
N LEU A 39 -8.62 -8.80 -2.81
CA LEU A 39 -8.29 -8.58 -1.41
C LEU A 39 -8.56 -9.83 -0.57
N VAL A 40 -9.70 -10.48 -0.73
CA VAL A 40 -10.04 -11.72 -0.01
C VAL A 40 -9.06 -12.83 -0.36
N ASN A 41 -8.69 -12.95 -1.65
CA ASN A 41 -7.68 -13.92 -2.06
C ASN A 41 -6.33 -13.69 -1.37
N PHE A 42 -5.84 -12.46 -1.31
CA PHE A 42 -4.58 -12.16 -0.64
C PHE A 42 -4.66 -12.29 0.88
N LEU A 43 -5.75 -11.79 1.50
CA LEU A 43 -5.94 -11.87 2.95
C LEU A 43 -6.00 -13.32 3.44
N SER A 44 -6.68 -14.21 2.71
CA SER A 44 -6.76 -15.63 3.07
C SER A 44 -5.41 -16.34 3.03
N GLN A 45 -4.45 -15.78 2.31
CA GLN A 45 -3.08 -16.30 2.18
C GLN A 45 -2.06 -15.53 3.02
N SER A 46 -2.50 -14.57 3.84
CA SER A 46 -1.62 -13.70 4.63
C SER A 46 -1.71 -13.98 6.11
N ASP A 47 -0.58 -13.92 6.80
CA ASP A 47 -0.49 -14.01 8.26
C ASP A 47 -0.67 -12.62 8.89
N VAL A 48 -0.34 -11.56 8.14
CA VAL A 48 -0.49 -10.17 8.56
C VAL A 48 -0.73 -9.26 7.36
N CYS A 49 -1.56 -8.24 7.57
CA CYS A 49 -1.82 -7.18 6.62
C CYS A 49 -1.26 -5.85 7.15
N TYR A 50 -0.59 -5.11 6.30
CA TYR A 50 -0.17 -3.73 6.54
C TYR A 50 -0.96 -2.82 5.61
N ILE A 51 -1.60 -1.80 6.15
CA ILE A 51 -2.32 -0.80 5.37
C ILE A 51 -1.81 0.59 5.68
N GLU A 52 -1.61 1.41 4.65
CA GLU A 52 -1.21 2.78 4.88
C GLU A 52 -2.32 3.55 5.59
N LYS A 53 -1.97 4.18 6.71
CA LYS A 53 -2.90 5.04 7.45
C LYS A 53 -3.03 6.36 6.72
N VAL A 54 -4.21 6.64 6.23
CA VAL A 54 -4.52 7.86 5.49
C VAL A 54 -5.14 8.92 6.40
N GLY A 55 -4.82 10.18 6.12
CA GLY A 55 -5.43 11.33 6.78
C GLY A 55 -6.81 11.65 6.18
N GLY A 56 -7.53 12.56 6.83
CA GLY A 56 -8.86 13.00 6.38
C GLY A 56 -8.85 13.84 5.10
N TYR A 57 -7.68 14.15 4.53
CA TYR A 57 -7.54 14.99 3.35
C TYR A 57 -6.64 14.32 2.31
N ILE A 58 -7.09 14.30 1.05
CA ILE A 58 -6.31 13.87 -0.11
C ILE A 58 -5.75 15.11 -0.81
N GLY A 59 -4.48 15.03 -1.23
CA GLY A 59 -3.90 16.04 -2.13
C GLY A 59 -3.83 17.45 -1.58
N GLY A 60 -3.87 17.62 -0.26
CA GLY A 60 -3.84 18.92 0.41
C GLY A 60 -5.19 19.64 0.37
N LYS A 61 -5.18 20.96 0.68
CA LYS A 61 -6.39 21.80 0.89
C LYS A 61 -7.18 22.13 -0.38
N GLY A 62 -7.18 21.33 -1.41
CA GLY A 62 -7.84 21.70 -2.67
C GLY A 62 -8.52 20.55 -3.40
N ALA A 63 -8.53 19.35 -2.82
CA ALA A 63 -9.19 18.23 -3.47
C ALA A 63 -10.71 18.43 -3.50
N PRO A 64 -11.38 18.20 -4.67
CA PRO A 64 -12.83 18.25 -4.75
C PRO A 64 -13.49 17.30 -3.75
N GLY A 65 -14.63 17.69 -3.18
CA GLY A 65 -15.38 16.85 -2.23
C GLY A 65 -15.73 15.48 -2.80
N SER A 66 -16.00 15.38 -4.08
CA SER A 66 -16.24 14.11 -4.78
C SER A 66 -15.03 13.18 -4.75
N ALA A 67 -13.81 13.72 -4.94
CA ALA A 67 -12.58 12.92 -4.85
C ALA A 67 -12.31 12.44 -3.41
N MET A 68 -12.56 13.29 -2.42
CA MET A 68 -12.44 12.94 -1.01
C MET A 68 -13.46 11.86 -0.61
N PHE A 69 -14.70 11.97 -1.10
CA PHE A 69 -15.74 10.96 -0.87
C PHE A 69 -15.33 9.61 -1.46
N GLN A 70 -14.88 9.58 -2.72
CA GLN A 70 -14.44 8.34 -3.38
C GLN A 70 -13.26 7.68 -2.66
N PHE A 71 -12.31 8.49 -2.22
CA PHE A 71 -11.17 8.00 -1.45
C PHE A 71 -11.61 7.41 -0.11
N GLY A 72 -12.42 8.14 0.66
CA GLY A 72 -12.94 7.65 1.95
C GLY A 72 -13.79 6.39 1.79
N ARG A 73 -14.59 6.32 0.72
CA ARG A 73 -15.37 5.12 0.37
C ARG A 73 -14.46 3.91 0.10
N ASN A 74 -13.40 4.09 -0.68
CA ASN A 74 -12.42 3.03 -0.93
C ASN A 74 -11.75 2.57 0.37
N VAL A 75 -11.26 3.50 1.18
CA VAL A 75 -10.61 3.20 2.47
C VAL A 75 -11.55 2.44 3.39
N GLY A 76 -12.80 2.89 3.54
CA GLY A 76 -13.81 2.23 4.37
C GLY A 76 -14.16 0.83 3.87
N PHE A 77 -14.25 0.65 2.56
CA PHE A 77 -14.50 -0.66 1.95
C PHE A 77 -13.36 -1.64 2.22
N LEU A 78 -12.10 -1.19 2.08
CA LEU A 78 -10.92 -2.00 2.40
C LEU A 78 -10.90 -2.42 3.87
N HIS A 79 -11.13 -1.48 4.79
CA HIS A 79 -11.19 -1.78 6.22
C HIS A 79 -12.34 -2.73 6.57
N GLY A 80 -13.50 -2.58 5.94
CA GLY A 80 -14.64 -3.49 6.12
C GLY A 80 -14.32 -4.92 5.70
N LEU A 81 -13.66 -5.09 4.55
CA LEU A 81 -13.21 -6.40 4.09
C LEU A 81 -12.15 -7.00 5.02
N ILE A 82 -11.16 -6.22 5.44
CA ILE A 82 -10.12 -6.68 6.38
C ILE A 82 -10.76 -7.10 7.71
N ALA A 83 -11.70 -6.31 8.23
CA ALA A 83 -12.40 -6.63 9.48
C ALA A 83 -13.24 -7.90 9.39
N SER A 84 -13.74 -8.24 8.20
CA SER A 84 -14.50 -9.47 7.97
C SER A 84 -13.62 -10.73 7.91
N MET A 85 -12.31 -10.54 7.75
CA MET A 85 -11.33 -11.62 7.69
C MET A 85 -10.58 -11.73 9.03
N ASN A 86 -10.15 -12.93 9.37
CA ASN A 86 -9.41 -13.14 10.62
C ASN A 86 -7.89 -12.91 10.44
N THR A 87 -7.52 -11.85 9.74
CA THR A 87 -6.14 -11.48 9.47
C THR A 87 -5.74 -10.28 10.34
N ARG A 88 -4.62 -10.40 11.05
CA ARG A 88 -4.05 -9.29 11.83
C ARG A 88 -3.75 -8.13 10.90
N CYS A 89 -4.24 -6.93 11.23
CA CYS A 89 -4.02 -5.72 10.44
C CYS A 89 -3.25 -4.66 11.25
N ILE A 90 -2.26 -4.05 10.61
CA ILE A 90 -1.42 -2.98 11.17
C ILE A 90 -1.51 -1.76 10.27
N GLU A 91 -1.96 -0.63 10.84
CA GLU A 91 -1.94 0.65 10.14
C GLU A 91 -0.57 1.32 10.30
N VAL A 92 -0.01 1.83 9.21
CA VAL A 92 1.30 2.50 9.18
C VAL A 92 1.18 3.85 8.49
N THR A 93 1.63 4.91 9.14
CA THR A 93 1.65 6.25 8.51
C THR A 93 2.71 6.32 7.40
N PRO A 94 2.50 7.15 6.37
CA PRO A 94 3.51 7.38 5.34
C PRO A 94 4.86 7.78 5.91
N GLN A 95 4.87 8.67 6.89
CA GLN A 95 6.09 9.15 7.53
C GLN A 95 6.90 8.01 8.18
N ARG A 96 6.20 7.03 8.76
CA ARG A 96 6.85 5.91 9.45
C ARG A 96 7.57 4.99 8.47
N TRP A 97 6.92 4.54 7.40
CA TRP A 97 7.59 3.66 6.44
C TRP A 97 8.65 4.41 5.62
N GLN A 98 8.40 5.68 5.29
CA GLN A 98 9.40 6.53 4.62
C GLN A 98 10.68 6.68 5.46
N LYS A 99 10.54 6.89 6.76
CA LYS A 99 11.68 6.96 7.70
C LYS A 99 12.41 5.62 7.79
N THR A 100 11.69 4.51 7.92
CA THR A 100 12.29 3.17 7.98
C THR A 100 13.15 2.88 6.75
N LEU A 101 12.70 3.31 5.57
CA LEU A 101 13.38 3.03 4.31
C LEU A 101 14.39 4.11 3.91
N GLY A 102 14.54 5.17 4.67
CA GLY A 102 15.42 6.29 4.31
C GLY A 102 14.98 7.02 3.05
N ALA A 103 13.67 7.10 2.80
CA ALA A 103 13.13 7.67 1.56
C ALA A 103 13.32 9.19 1.43
N GLY A 104 13.61 9.89 2.52
CA GLY A 104 13.62 11.35 2.56
C GLY A 104 12.20 11.91 2.69
N THR A 105 11.99 13.13 2.22
CA THR A 105 10.71 13.82 2.34
C THR A 105 10.26 14.43 1.02
N SER A 106 8.95 14.64 0.87
CA SER A 106 8.38 15.34 -0.29
C SER A 106 8.86 16.80 -0.40
N LYS A 107 9.23 17.43 0.72
CA LYS A 107 9.80 18.79 0.72
C LYS A 107 11.12 18.88 -0.05
N THR A 108 11.97 17.84 0.06
CA THR A 108 13.26 17.78 -0.63
C THR A 108 13.10 17.51 -2.13
N HIS A 109 12.12 16.70 -2.52
CA HIS A 109 11.96 16.23 -3.90
C HIS A 109 10.87 16.97 -4.68
N GLY A 110 9.94 17.66 -4.02
CA GLY A 110 8.87 18.43 -4.65
C GLY A 110 8.02 17.58 -5.61
N THR A 111 7.85 18.04 -6.85
CA THR A 111 7.08 17.35 -7.90
C THR A 111 7.70 16.01 -8.33
N ARG A 112 8.97 15.76 -8.03
CA ARG A 112 9.68 14.52 -8.33
C ARG A 112 9.46 13.44 -7.28
N TRP A 113 8.71 13.73 -6.21
CA TRP A 113 8.55 12.82 -5.07
C TRP A 113 8.01 11.46 -5.47
N LYS A 114 6.94 11.41 -6.26
CA LYS A 114 6.37 10.13 -6.72
C LYS A 114 7.33 9.31 -7.59
N GLY A 115 8.06 9.97 -8.46
CA GLY A 115 9.12 9.33 -9.26
C GLY A 115 10.28 8.83 -8.40
N HIS A 116 10.66 9.58 -7.38
CA HIS A 116 11.68 9.18 -6.41
C HIS A 116 11.25 7.92 -5.65
N LEU A 117 10.03 7.86 -5.13
CA LEU A 117 9.50 6.68 -4.44
C LEU A 117 9.43 5.46 -5.37
N LYS A 118 8.98 5.64 -6.61
CA LYS A 118 9.00 4.56 -7.61
C LYS A 118 10.43 4.05 -7.86
N GLY A 119 11.40 4.94 -8.00
CA GLY A 119 12.81 4.59 -8.17
C GLY A 119 13.35 3.79 -6.97
N LEU A 120 13.01 4.22 -5.76
CA LEU A 120 13.39 3.50 -4.53
C LEU A 120 12.77 2.10 -4.47
N ALA A 121 11.48 1.98 -4.81
CA ALA A 121 10.80 0.69 -4.88
C ALA A 121 11.46 -0.24 -5.91
N GLN A 122 11.81 0.28 -7.09
CA GLN A 122 12.49 -0.49 -8.15
C GLN A 122 13.89 -0.96 -7.73
N GLN A 123 14.62 -0.14 -6.98
CA GLN A 123 15.93 -0.53 -6.43
C GLN A 123 15.82 -1.68 -5.43
N ARG A 124 14.78 -1.67 -4.61
CA ARG A 124 14.54 -2.71 -3.58
C ARG A 124 14.00 -4.00 -4.16
N GLN A 125 13.26 -3.92 -5.25
CA GLN A 125 12.64 -5.05 -5.94
C GLN A 125 12.95 -4.99 -7.45
N PRO A 126 14.21 -5.21 -7.86
CA PRO A 126 14.66 -4.97 -9.23
C PRO A 126 14.01 -5.90 -10.27
N SER A 127 13.55 -7.07 -9.85
CA SER A 127 12.92 -8.05 -10.74
C SER A 127 11.43 -7.79 -11.01
N LEU A 128 10.81 -6.84 -10.28
CA LEU A 128 9.40 -6.54 -10.43
C LEU A 128 9.15 -5.41 -11.42
N HIS A 129 8.04 -5.48 -12.14
CA HIS A 129 7.53 -4.36 -12.93
C HIS A 129 6.71 -3.44 -12.00
N ILE A 130 7.32 -2.34 -11.55
CA ILE A 130 6.71 -1.40 -10.62
C ILE A 130 6.20 -0.17 -11.36
N THR A 131 4.93 0.17 -11.12
CA THR A 131 4.29 1.38 -11.65
C THR A 131 4.10 2.41 -10.53
N LEU A 132 3.66 3.63 -10.88
CA LEU A 132 3.30 4.64 -9.87
C LEU A 132 2.16 4.18 -8.95
N LYS A 133 1.27 3.30 -9.44
CA LYS A 133 0.16 2.75 -8.63
C LYS A 133 0.60 1.70 -7.62
N THR A 134 1.68 0.99 -7.88
CA THR A 134 2.14 -0.11 -7.01
C THR A 134 3.37 0.25 -6.16
N ALA A 135 4.03 1.37 -6.45
CA ALA A 135 5.27 1.76 -5.79
C ALA A 135 5.13 1.91 -4.27
N ASP A 136 4.09 2.60 -3.80
CA ASP A 136 3.90 2.84 -2.36
C ASP A 136 3.54 1.55 -1.63
N ALA A 137 2.75 0.66 -2.26
CA ALA A 137 2.47 -0.67 -1.71
C ALA A 137 3.74 -1.53 -1.60
N VAL A 138 4.65 -1.46 -2.58
CA VAL A 138 5.96 -2.14 -2.51
C VAL A 138 6.80 -1.60 -1.37
N LEU A 139 6.86 -0.28 -1.19
CA LEU A 139 7.63 0.33 -0.11
C LEU A 139 7.05 0.02 1.27
N LEU A 140 5.72 0.02 1.39
CA LEU A 140 5.04 -0.42 2.61
C LEU A 140 5.33 -1.91 2.90
N LEU A 141 5.35 -2.76 1.86
CA LEU A 141 5.76 -4.16 2.01
C LEU A 141 7.21 -4.29 2.48
N GLU A 142 8.14 -3.51 1.94
CA GLU A 142 9.55 -3.50 2.39
C GLU A 142 9.66 -3.12 3.87
N HIS A 143 8.91 -2.11 4.30
CA HIS A 143 8.80 -1.77 5.72
C HIS A 143 8.26 -2.93 6.56
N ALA A 144 7.20 -3.59 6.09
CA ALA A 144 6.59 -4.72 6.77
C ALA A 144 7.54 -5.91 6.88
N LEU A 145 8.31 -6.23 5.83
CA LEU A 145 9.33 -7.29 5.84
C LEU A 145 10.40 -7.05 6.91
N ILE A 146 10.85 -5.80 7.06
CA ILE A 146 11.78 -5.39 8.12
C ILE A 146 11.12 -5.53 9.50
N ALA A 147 9.91 -5.00 9.67
CA ALA A 147 9.19 -5.02 10.93
C ALA A 147 8.86 -6.43 11.42
N GLU A 148 8.65 -7.36 10.52
CA GLU A 148 8.35 -8.78 10.81
C GLU A 148 9.60 -9.67 10.87
N GLY A 149 10.80 -9.09 10.71
CA GLY A 149 12.07 -9.82 10.80
C GLY A 149 12.30 -10.80 9.65
N VAL A 150 11.75 -10.52 8.47
CA VAL A 150 11.96 -11.33 7.26
C VAL A 150 13.18 -10.84 6.48
N LYS A 151 13.50 -9.55 6.60
CA LYS A 151 14.71 -8.90 6.05
C LYS A 151 15.51 -8.24 7.15
#